data_2d88bcde513a984e83263843b5bebf09
#
_entry.id   2d88bcde513a984e83263843b5bebf09
#
_cell.length_a   1.000
_cell.length_b   1.000
_cell.length_c   1.000
_cell.angle_alpha   90.00
_cell.angle_beta   90.00
_cell.angle_gamma   90.00
#
_symmetry.space_group_name_H-M   'P 1'
#
loop_
_entity.id
_entity.type
_entity.pdbx_description
1 polymer ?
#
loop_
_entity_poly.entity_id
_entity_poly.type
_entity_poly.pdbx_seq_one_letter_code
_entity_poly.pdbx_strand_id
1 'polypeptide(L)'
;MSEQEVRNCLVIMSNPEFYDLLCELASNRDFNNCVPLSEMKETSQYRIELIIRLLAATYCNDIDRTISDLSPFLDEAAISLSSMESFFDEMKEKFRGTFSLLNRAYGEDSFKRYDEGKGKRCGAFLVGLYQSIATGIFGNYESINEMDNPVDFIKSKTDEILHSQEYSDASVHGVRALDKFRRMSDLGIKVFTR
;
A
#
# COMPACT_ATOMS: atom_id res chain seq x y z
N MET A 1 -9.16 -4.14 -22.19
CA MET A 1 -8.81 -3.06 -21.23
C MET A 1 -8.96 -3.62 -19.83
N SER A 2 -7.92 -3.52 -19.00
CA SER A 2 -7.97 -3.96 -17.60
C SER A 2 -8.76 -2.93 -16.76
N GLU A 3 -9.20 -3.34 -15.55
CA GLU A 3 -9.86 -2.42 -14.60
C GLU A 3 -8.96 -1.21 -14.29
N GLN A 4 -7.65 -1.44 -14.16
CA GLN A 4 -6.70 -0.34 -13.90
C GLN A 4 -6.55 0.62 -15.08
N GLU A 5 -6.61 0.15 -16.32
CA GLU A 5 -6.60 1.03 -17.49
C GLU A 5 -7.84 1.91 -17.56
N VAL A 6 -9.01 1.36 -17.22
CA VAL A 6 -10.26 2.15 -17.10
C VAL A 6 -10.12 3.20 -16.01
N ARG A 7 -9.62 2.82 -14.83
CA ARG A 7 -9.38 3.74 -13.69
C ARG A 7 -8.41 4.87 -14.08
N ASN A 8 -7.34 4.56 -14.80
CA ASN A 8 -6.41 5.57 -15.27
C ASN A 8 -7.10 6.58 -16.20
N CYS A 9 -7.99 6.13 -17.10
CA CYS A 9 -8.77 7.04 -17.92
C CYS A 9 -9.69 7.94 -17.07
N LEU A 10 -10.34 7.39 -16.05
CA LEU A 10 -11.18 8.18 -15.13
C LEU A 10 -10.35 9.25 -14.41
N VAL A 11 -9.17 8.88 -13.89
CA VAL A 11 -8.27 9.82 -13.20
C VAL A 11 -7.79 10.92 -14.14
N ILE A 12 -7.35 10.59 -15.36
CA ILE A 12 -6.89 11.57 -16.36
C ILE A 12 -8.02 12.55 -16.71
N MET A 13 -9.26 12.04 -16.83
CA MET A 13 -10.42 12.89 -17.12
C MET A 13 -10.82 13.79 -15.95
N SER A 14 -10.59 13.33 -14.71
CA SER A 14 -10.94 14.06 -13.49
C SER A 14 -9.86 15.08 -13.12
N ASN A 15 -8.60 14.69 -13.10
CA ASN A 15 -7.47 15.54 -12.77
C ASN A 15 -6.16 14.99 -13.35
N PRO A 16 -5.65 15.56 -14.46
CA PRO A 16 -4.39 15.14 -15.07
C PRO A 16 -3.18 15.25 -14.12
N GLU A 17 -3.16 16.26 -13.24
CA GLU A 17 -2.03 16.46 -12.30
C GLU A 17 -1.96 15.32 -11.28
N PHE A 18 -3.10 14.79 -10.86
CA PHE A 18 -3.13 13.58 -10.01
C PHE A 18 -2.59 12.36 -10.75
N TYR A 19 -2.90 12.21 -12.04
CA TYR A 19 -2.33 11.13 -12.84
C TYR A 19 -0.81 11.25 -12.97
N ASP A 20 -0.31 12.46 -13.20
CA ASP A 20 1.13 12.73 -13.25
C ASP A 20 1.80 12.41 -11.91
N LEU A 21 1.18 12.76 -10.78
CA LEU A 21 1.64 12.35 -9.45
C LEU A 21 1.72 10.83 -9.33
N LEU A 22 0.68 10.08 -9.71
CA LEU A 22 0.69 8.62 -9.66
C LEU A 22 1.82 8.02 -10.51
N CYS A 23 2.07 8.56 -11.70
CA CYS A 23 3.17 8.16 -12.58
C CYS A 23 4.55 8.44 -11.95
N GLU A 24 4.72 9.61 -11.32
CA GLU A 24 5.93 9.96 -10.58
C GLU A 24 6.18 8.99 -9.43
N LEU A 25 5.15 8.71 -8.61
CA LEU A 25 5.25 7.77 -7.51
C LEU A 25 5.55 6.34 -7.99
N ALA A 26 4.94 5.91 -9.10
CA ALA A 26 5.18 4.59 -9.71
C ALA A 26 6.61 4.42 -10.23
N SER A 27 7.30 5.51 -10.57
CA SER A 27 8.70 5.51 -11.00
C SER A 27 9.69 5.64 -9.83
N ASN A 28 9.22 5.78 -8.59
CA ASN A 28 10.10 5.89 -7.43
C ASN A 28 10.98 4.65 -7.27
N ARG A 29 12.30 4.85 -7.12
CA ARG A 29 13.28 3.77 -7.07
C ARG A 29 13.10 2.86 -5.85
N ASP A 30 12.88 3.43 -4.67
CA ASP A 30 12.74 2.65 -3.43
C ASP A 30 11.45 1.83 -3.45
N PHE A 31 10.34 2.41 -3.96
CA PHE A 31 9.10 1.69 -4.19
C PHE A 31 9.31 0.50 -5.15
N ASN A 32 9.97 0.72 -6.27
CA ASN A 32 10.22 -0.31 -7.27
C ASN A 32 11.10 -1.44 -6.72
N ASN A 33 12.07 -1.12 -5.87
CA ASN A 33 12.89 -2.13 -5.20
C ASN A 33 12.09 -2.93 -4.15
N CYS A 34 11.23 -2.28 -3.37
CA CYS A 34 10.38 -2.96 -2.38
C CYS A 34 9.26 -3.80 -3.02
N VAL A 35 8.85 -3.49 -4.26
CA VAL A 35 7.74 -4.11 -4.98
C VAL A 35 8.23 -4.73 -6.29
N PRO A 36 9.00 -5.83 -6.23
CA PRO A 36 9.46 -6.52 -7.42
C PRO A 36 8.28 -7.22 -8.11
N LEU A 37 7.79 -6.65 -9.20
CA LEU A 37 6.68 -7.21 -9.99
C LEU A 37 7.21 -7.98 -11.21
N SER A 38 6.44 -8.98 -11.65
CA SER A 38 6.69 -9.62 -12.94
C SER A 38 6.34 -8.68 -14.11
N GLU A 39 6.97 -8.87 -15.26
CA GLU A 39 6.71 -8.08 -16.47
C GLU A 39 5.21 -7.98 -16.83
N MET A 40 4.45 -9.07 -16.64
CA MET A 40 3.01 -9.08 -16.89
C MET A 40 2.24 -8.09 -16.01
N LYS A 41 2.62 -7.94 -14.74
CA LYS A 41 1.99 -6.97 -13.81
C LYS A 41 2.44 -5.56 -14.10
N GLU A 42 3.66 -5.35 -14.58
CA GLU A 42 4.15 -4.04 -14.99
C GLU A 42 3.40 -3.51 -16.21
N THR A 43 3.16 -4.35 -17.22
CA THR A 43 2.40 -3.96 -18.42
C THR A 43 0.95 -3.56 -18.12
N SER A 44 0.34 -4.09 -17.05
CA SER A 44 -1.02 -3.73 -16.61
C SER A 44 -1.07 -2.52 -15.65
N GLN A 45 0.02 -1.77 -15.52
CA GLN A 45 0.15 -0.61 -14.63
C GLN A 45 -0.23 -0.91 -13.17
N TYR A 46 0.07 -2.13 -12.73
CA TYR A 46 -0.28 -2.60 -11.40
C TYR A 46 0.36 -1.78 -10.27
N ARG A 47 1.49 -1.12 -10.53
CA ARG A 47 2.11 -0.19 -9.58
C ARG A 47 1.20 0.98 -9.24
N ILE A 48 0.51 1.56 -10.23
CA ILE A 48 -0.47 2.65 -10.01
C ILE A 48 -1.63 2.14 -9.16
N GLU A 49 -2.13 0.92 -9.40
CA GLU A 49 -3.17 0.33 -8.55
C GLU A 49 -2.71 0.19 -7.09
N LEU A 50 -1.48 -0.27 -6.85
CA LEU A 50 -0.93 -0.39 -5.49
C LEU A 50 -0.83 0.98 -4.80
N ILE A 51 -0.45 2.02 -5.52
CA ILE A 51 -0.39 3.38 -4.98
C ILE A 51 -1.80 3.88 -4.63
N ILE A 52 -2.78 3.71 -5.52
CA ILE A 52 -4.18 4.07 -5.24
C ILE A 52 -4.70 3.32 -4.01
N ARG A 53 -4.39 2.03 -3.86
CA ARG A 53 -4.75 1.25 -2.67
C ARG A 53 -4.15 1.84 -1.39
N LEU A 54 -2.89 2.25 -1.41
CA LEU A 54 -2.21 2.85 -0.26
C LEU A 54 -2.86 4.18 0.13
N LEU A 55 -3.05 5.07 -0.84
CA LEU A 55 -3.67 6.37 -0.61
C LEU A 55 -5.13 6.24 -0.17
N ALA A 56 -5.90 5.35 -0.82
CA ALA A 56 -7.30 5.10 -0.47
C ALA A 56 -7.45 4.61 0.97
N ALA A 57 -6.58 3.72 1.44
CA ALA A 57 -6.59 3.20 2.80
C ALA A 57 -6.36 4.28 3.87
N THR A 58 -5.71 5.39 3.49
CA THR A 58 -5.35 6.46 4.44
C THR A 58 -6.30 7.66 4.35
N TYR A 59 -6.70 8.03 3.13
CA TYR A 59 -7.44 9.27 2.89
C TYR A 59 -8.92 9.08 2.57
N CYS A 60 -9.38 7.85 2.26
CA CYS A 60 -10.73 7.59 1.75
C CYS A 60 -11.59 6.75 2.73
N ASN A 61 -11.57 7.08 4.02
CA ASN A 61 -12.34 6.36 5.04
C ASN A 61 -13.86 6.55 4.93
N ASP A 62 -14.31 7.62 4.26
CA ASP A 62 -15.73 8.04 4.17
C ASP A 62 -16.41 7.59 2.86
N ILE A 63 -15.74 6.78 2.04
CA ILE A 63 -16.38 6.24 0.83
C ILE A 63 -17.56 5.34 1.20
N ASP A 64 -18.62 5.45 0.39
CA ASP A 64 -19.88 4.76 0.57
C ASP A 64 -19.71 3.29 0.97
N ARG A 65 -20.22 2.96 2.16
CA ARG A 65 -20.15 1.61 2.72
C ARG A 65 -21.05 0.61 2.02
N THR A 66 -21.92 1.05 1.11
CA THR A 66 -22.75 0.15 0.29
C THR A 66 -21.96 -0.53 -0.82
N ILE A 67 -20.77 -0.02 -1.17
CA ILE A 67 -19.86 -0.65 -2.11
C ILE A 67 -19.31 -1.94 -1.49
N SER A 68 -19.56 -3.07 -2.17
CA SER A 68 -19.20 -4.41 -1.70
C SER A 68 -17.93 -4.97 -2.34
N ASP A 69 -17.51 -4.41 -3.49
CA ASP A 69 -16.41 -4.91 -4.29
C ASP A 69 -15.24 -3.93 -4.34
N LEU A 70 -14.03 -4.48 -4.41
CA LEU A 70 -12.80 -3.70 -4.34
C LEU A 70 -12.60 -2.79 -5.56
N SER A 71 -12.94 -3.24 -6.77
CA SER A 71 -12.70 -2.45 -7.98
C SER A 71 -13.55 -1.17 -8.00
N PRO A 72 -14.89 -1.22 -7.81
CA PRO A 72 -15.70 0.00 -7.68
C PRO A 72 -15.24 0.90 -6.51
N PHE A 73 -14.83 0.31 -5.39
CA PHE A 73 -14.29 1.10 -4.27
C PHE A 73 -13.03 1.89 -4.68
N LEU A 74 -12.11 1.26 -5.43
CA LEU A 74 -10.89 1.93 -5.88
C LEU A 74 -11.17 2.97 -6.96
N ASP A 75 -12.24 2.81 -7.76
CA ASP A 75 -12.66 3.80 -8.75
C ASP A 75 -13.17 5.07 -8.07
N GLU A 76 -14.04 4.93 -7.07
CA GLU A 76 -14.52 6.06 -6.25
C GLU A 76 -13.38 6.70 -5.45
N ALA A 77 -12.47 5.88 -4.88
CA ALA A 77 -11.30 6.38 -4.18
C ALA A 77 -10.39 7.20 -5.09
N ALA A 78 -10.15 6.75 -6.32
CA ALA A 78 -9.31 7.46 -7.27
C ALA A 78 -9.90 8.82 -7.65
N ILE A 79 -11.24 8.91 -7.83
CA ILE A 79 -11.95 10.17 -8.09
C ILE A 79 -11.86 11.09 -6.86
N SER A 80 -12.10 10.55 -5.66
CA SER A 80 -11.99 11.33 -4.41
C SER A 80 -10.59 11.89 -4.21
N LEU A 81 -9.55 11.05 -4.37
CA LEU A 81 -8.15 11.45 -4.25
C LEU A 81 -7.76 12.52 -5.28
N SER A 82 -8.30 12.44 -6.50
CA SER A 82 -7.99 13.41 -7.56
C SER A 82 -8.47 14.83 -7.24
N SER A 83 -9.41 14.98 -6.31
CA SER A 83 -9.91 16.29 -5.83
C SER A 83 -9.13 16.84 -4.62
N MET A 84 -8.14 16.09 -4.11
CA MET A 84 -7.36 16.48 -2.92
C MET A 84 -6.04 17.19 -3.28
N GLU A 85 -6.06 18.13 -4.22
CA GLU A 85 -4.87 18.81 -4.76
C GLU A 85 -3.96 19.40 -3.67
N SER A 86 -4.54 19.98 -2.62
CA SER A 86 -3.78 20.55 -1.50
C SER A 86 -2.96 19.52 -0.70
N PHE A 87 -3.20 18.23 -0.88
CA PHE A 87 -2.50 17.14 -0.20
C PHE A 87 -1.47 16.42 -1.09
N PHE A 88 -1.33 16.78 -2.36
CA PHE A 88 -0.44 16.07 -3.28
C PHE A 88 1.03 16.08 -2.85
N ASP A 89 1.52 17.21 -2.36
CA ASP A 89 2.89 17.33 -1.86
C ASP A 89 3.09 16.48 -0.60
N GLU A 90 2.14 16.49 0.32
CA GLU A 90 2.15 15.65 1.52
C GLU A 90 2.13 14.16 1.15
N MET A 91 1.25 13.74 0.25
CA MET A 91 1.17 12.36 -0.25
C MET A 91 2.52 11.91 -0.84
N LYS A 92 3.15 12.78 -1.61
CA LYS A 92 4.43 12.53 -2.25
C LYS A 92 5.56 12.39 -1.23
N GLU A 93 5.63 13.27 -0.25
CA GLU A 93 6.64 13.22 0.81
C GLU A 93 6.49 11.96 1.65
N LYS A 94 5.30 11.68 2.17
CA LYS A 94 5.00 10.48 2.95
C LYS A 94 5.28 9.19 2.18
N PHE A 95 4.93 9.15 0.89
CA PHE A 95 5.18 8.00 0.04
C PHE A 95 6.68 7.73 -0.10
N ARG A 96 7.44 8.76 -0.47
CA ARG A 96 8.89 8.65 -0.63
C ARG A 96 9.58 8.22 0.66
N GLY A 97 9.20 8.83 1.78
CA GLY A 97 9.73 8.48 3.09
C GLY A 97 9.39 7.06 3.52
N THR A 98 8.14 6.64 3.35
CA THR A 98 7.68 5.27 3.64
C THR A 98 8.51 4.23 2.89
N PHE A 99 8.68 4.39 1.58
CA PHE A 99 9.43 3.42 0.78
C PHE A 99 10.94 3.52 0.97
N SER A 100 11.48 4.68 1.32
CA SER A 100 12.88 4.81 1.76
C SER A 100 13.14 4.02 3.03
N LEU A 101 12.27 4.11 4.03
CA LEU A 101 12.36 3.33 5.28
C LEU A 101 12.22 1.83 5.03
N LEU A 102 11.24 1.42 4.22
CA LEU A 102 11.04 0.01 3.85
C LEU A 102 12.24 -0.56 3.08
N ASN A 103 12.77 0.20 2.14
CA ASN A 103 13.94 -0.22 1.38
C ASN A 103 15.17 -0.43 2.27
N ARG A 104 15.37 0.44 3.26
CA ARG A 104 16.43 0.28 4.27
C ARG A 104 16.19 -0.92 5.20
N ALA A 105 14.93 -1.23 5.50
CA ALA A 105 14.58 -2.33 6.40
C ALA A 105 14.71 -3.69 5.73
N TYR A 106 14.23 -3.85 4.49
CA TYR A 106 14.04 -5.14 3.84
C TYR A 106 14.37 -5.16 2.34
N GLY A 107 14.45 -4.01 1.66
CA GLY A 107 14.63 -3.94 0.22
C GLY A 107 13.59 -4.76 -0.54
N GLU A 108 14.03 -5.61 -1.47
CA GLU A 108 13.16 -6.47 -2.28
C GLU A 108 12.38 -7.54 -1.48
N ASP A 109 12.70 -7.72 -0.21
CA ASP A 109 12.06 -8.68 0.68
C ASP A 109 10.92 -8.06 1.53
N SER A 110 10.61 -6.78 1.34
CA SER A 110 9.64 -6.00 2.12
C SER A 110 8.29 -6.69 2.29
N PHE A 111 7.80 -7.34 1.25
CA PHE A 111 6.45 -7.92 1.21
C PHE A 111 6.48 -9.42 0.86
N LYS A 112 7.56 -10.11 1.21
CA LYS A 112 7.69 -11.57 1.06
C LYS A 112 7.40 -12.28 2.38
N ARG A 113 6.94 -13.53 2.29
CA ARG A 113 6.70 -14.38 3.45
C ARG A 113 8.01 -14.71 4.15
N TYR A 114 8.00 -14.73 5.48
CA TYR A 114 9.11 -15.28 6.26
C TYR A 114 9.06 -16.81 6.23
N ASP A 115 10.19 -17.44 5.93
CA ASP A 115 10.38 -18.89 5.92
C ASP A 115 11.26 -19.27 7.12
N GLU A 116 10.64 -19.84 8.14
CA GLU A 116 11.35 -20.23 9.38
C GLU A 116 12.45 -21.26 9.11
N GLY A 117 12.22 -22.18 8.17
CA GLY A 117 13.21 -23.22 7.82
C GLY A 117 14.46 -22.64 7.15
N LYS A 118 14.35 -21.49 6.49
CA LYS A 118 15.45 -20.78 5.85
C LYS A 118 15.97 -19.60 6.65
N GLY A 119 15.26 -19.20 7.70
CA GLY A 119 15.60 -18.03 8.51
C GLY A 119 15.57 -16.70 7.75
N LYS A 120 14.79 -16.60 6.65
CA LYS A 120 14.74 -15.42 5.79
C LYS A 120 13.38 -15.25 5.10
N ARG A 121 13.14 -14.04 4.62
CA ARG A 121 11.99 -13.75 3.76
C ARG A 121 12.24 -14.29 2.35
N CYS A 122 11.25 -14.94 1.76
CA CYS A 122 11.36 -15.48 0.41
C CYS A 122 10.00 -15.71 -0.25
N GLY A 123 10.00 -15.98 -1.55
CA GLY A 123 8.80 -16.24 -2.33
C GLY A 123 8.30 -15.02 -3.10
N ALA A 124 7.02 -15.06 -3.47
CA ALA A 124 6.39 -14.00 -4.26
C ALA A 124 5.99 -12.79 -3.40
N PHE A 125 5.85 -11.64 -4.05
CA PHE A 125 5.22 -10.45 -3.49
C PHE A 125 3.78 -10.75 -3.02
N LEU A 126 3.47 -10.40 -1.78
CA LEU A 126 2.18 -10.62 -1.15
C LEU A 126 1.45 -9.28 -0.95
N VAL A 127 0.35 -9.09 -1.70
CA VAL A 127 -0.49 -7.88 -1.61
C VAL A 127 -1.02 -7.65 -0.19
N GLY A 128 -1.32 -8.71 0.56
CA GLY A 128 -1.77 -8.58 1.95
C GLY A 128 -0.71 -7.97 2.87
N LEU A 129 0.55 -8.35 2.72
CA LEU A 129 1.66 -7.75 3.46
C LEU A 129 1.90 -6.30 3.02
N TYR A 130 1.83 -6.03 1.72
CA TYR A 130 1.89 -4.66 1.22
C TYR A 130 0.79 -3.81 1.85
N GLN A 131 -0.45 -4.30 1.84
CA GLN A 131 -1.61 -3.57 2.35
C GLN A 131 -1.51 -3.28 3.85
N SER A 132 -0.95 -4.18 4.66
CA SER A 132 -0.80 -3.93 6.09
C SER A 132 0.45 -3.11 6.41
N ILE A 133 1.62 -3.51 5.92
CA ILE A 133 2.89 -2.90 6.30
C ILE A 133 3.04 -1.50 5.70
N ALA A 134 2.85 -1.36 4.37
CA ALA A 134 3.01 -0.06 3.73
C ALA A 134 1.97 0.95 4.22
N THR A 135 0.69 0.54 4.36
CA THR A 135 -0.37 1.41 4.89
C THR A 135 -0.10 1.80 6.35
N GLY A 136 0.37 0.87 7.17
CA GLY A 136 0.70 1.16 8.57
C GLY A 136 1.81 2.19 8.71
N ILE A 137 2.89 2.06 7.93
CA ILE A 137 4.00 3.02 7.93
C ILE A 137 3.56 4.37 7.35
N PHE A 138 2.87 4.35 6.21
CA PHE A 138 2.40 5.56 5.55
C PHE A 138 1.43 6.36 6.42
N GLY A 139 0.46 5.69 7.06
CA GLY A 139 -0.52 6.33 7.94
C GLY A 139 0.07 6.90 9.23
N ASN A 140 1.22 6.36 9.69
CA ASN A 140 1.93 6.80 10.89
C ASN A 140 3.29 7.43 10.58
N TYR A 141 3.51 7.87 9.33
CA TYR A 141 4.83 8.27 8.82
C TYR A 141 5.52 9.31 9.70
N GLU A 142 4.83 10.39 10.07
CA GLU A 142 5.40 11.48 10.84
C GLU A 142 6.00 10.96 12.16
N SER A 143 5.20 10.22 12.93
CA SER A 143 5.64 9.68 14.23
C SER A 143 6.77 8.66 14.10
N ILE A 144 6.79 7.88 13.03
CA ILE A 144 7.84 6.88 12.77
C ILE A 144 9.13 7.58 12.32
N ASN A 145 9.02 8.60 11.47
CA ASN A 145 10.18 9.33 10.94
C ASN A 145 10.93 10.13 12.02
N GLU A 146 10.23 10.53 13.07
CA GLU A 146 10.81 11.25 14.23
C GLU A 146 11.56 10.31 15.21
N MET A 147 11.51 8.99 15.04
CA MET A 147 12.18 8.04 15.93
C MET A 147 13.70 8.01 15.69
N ASP A 148 14.47 7.76 16.74
CA ASP A 148 15.92 7.54 16.64
C ASP A 148 16.26 6.32 15.77
N ASN A 149 15.45 5.26 15.85
CA ASN A 149 15.65 3.99 15.16
C ASN A 149 14.38 3.51 14.42
N PRO A 150 13.92 4.22 13.38
CA PRO A 150 12.67 3.89 12.69
C PRO A 150 12.72 2.53 11.98
N VAL A 151 13.89 2.11 11.51
CA VAL A 151 14.06 0.81 10.82
C VAL A 151 13.85 -0.36 11.78
N ASP A 152 14.38 -0.29 12.99
CA ASP A 152 14.22 -1.35 13.99
C ASP A 152 12.77 -1.41 14.49
N PHE A 153 12.13 -0.26 14.66
CA PHE A 153 10.70 -0.18 14.95
C PHE A 153 9.87 -0.85 13.84
N ILE A 154 10.13 -0.54 12.57
CA ILE A 154 9.44 -1.15 11.43
C ILE A 154 9.62 -2.67 11.42
N LYS A 155 10.82 -3.17 11.69
CA LYS A 155 11.07 -4.62 11.74
C LYS A 155 10.27 -5.28 12.86
N SER A 156 10.30 -4.72 14.06
CA SER A 156 9.54 -5.23 15.21
C SER A 156 8.03 -5.27 14.93
N LYS A 157 7.48 -4.18 14.38
CA LYS A 157 6.04 -4.09 14.07
C LYS A 157 5.62 -4.99 12.90
N THR A 158 6.50 -5.18 11.95
CA THR A 158 6.26 -6.15 10.87
C THR A 158 6.19 -7.59 11.41
N ASP A 159 7.05 -7.95 12.34
CA ASP A 159 7.03 -9.28 12.97
C ASP A 159 5.76 -9.46 13.83
N GLU A 160 5.29 -8.41 14.51
CA GLU A 160 4.00 -8.41 15.22
C GLU A 160 2.83 -8.71 14.27
N ILE A 161 2.76 -8.07 13.08
CA ILE A 161 1.77 -8.36 12.05
C ILE A 161 1.82 -9.82 11.62
N LEU A 162 3.00 -10.33 11.28
CA LEU A 162 3.17 -11.69 10.77
C LEU A 162 2.71 -12.78 11.75
N HIS A 163 2.82 -12.52 13.05
CA HIS A 163 2.41 -13.45 14.12
C HIS A 163 0.99 -13.16 14.65
N SER A 164 0.31 -12.13 14.15
CA SER A 164 -1.03 -11.79 14.61
C SER A 164 -2.10 -12.75 14.08
N GLN A 165 -3.08 -13.07 14.95
CA GLN A 165 -4.25 -13.83 14.53
C GLN A 165 -5.09 -13.04 13.50
N GLU A 166 -5.15 -11.71 13.63
CA GLU A 166 -5.87 -10.83 12.71
C GLU A 166 -5.33 -10.94 11.27
N TYR A 167 -4.00 -11.02 11.09
CA TYR A 167 -3.38 -11.23 9.78
C TYR A 167 -3.72 -12.63 9.23
N SER A 168 -3.63 -13.66 10.07
CA SER A 168 -3.98 -15.03 9.70
C SER A 168 -5.43 -15.11 9.21
N ASP A 169 -6.38 -14.60 9.98
CA ASP A 169 -7.81 -14.62 9.69
C ASP A 169 -8.17 -13.83 8.41
N ALA A 170 -7.53 -12.68 8.20
CA ALA A 170 -7.70 -11.90 6.98
C ALA A 170 -7.09 -12.57 5.74
N SER A 171 -6.12 -13.48 5.94
CA SER A 171 -5.45 -14.22 4.86
C SER A 171 -6.21 -15.46 4.38
N VAL A 172 -7.24 -15.90 5.09
CA VAL A 172 -8.03 -17.11 4.77
C VAL A 172 -8.72 -16.97 3.41
N HIS A 173 -8.86 -18.11 2.72
CA HIS A 173 -9.63 -18.20 1.49
C HIS A 173 -11.13 -17.93 1.73
N GLY A 174 -11.77 -17.19 0.81
CA GLY A 174 -13.20 -16.88 0.88
C GLY A 174 -13.52 -15.51 1.48
N VAL A 175 -12.56 -14.79 2.05
CA VAL A 175 -12.75 -13.38 2.44
C VAL A 175 -12.85 -12.53 1.18
N ARG A 176 -13.89 -11.68 1.07
CA ARG A 176 -14.06 -10.76 -0.06
C ARG A 176 -12.86 -9.82 -0.18
N ALA A 177 -12.51 -9.46 -1.41
CA ALA A 177 -11.32 -8.63 -1.68
C ALA A 177 -11.33 -7.28 -0.94
N LEU A 178 -12.50 -6.62 -0.87
CA LEU A 178 -12.65 -5.35 -0.15
C LEU A 178 -12.56 -5.52 1.36
N ASP A 179 -13.14 -6.58 1.91
CA ASP A 179 -13.06 -6.85 3.35
C ASP A 179 -11.61 -7.16 3.76
N LYS A 180 -10.91 -7.92 2.92
CA LYS A 180 -9.49 -8.21 3.12
C LYS A 180 -8.65 -6.93 3.06
N PHE A 181 -8.90 -6.07 2.08
CA PHE A 181 -8.26 -4.77 1.93
C PHE A 181 -8.42 -3.93 3.21
N ARG A 182 -9.66 -3.77 3.70
CA ARG A 182 -9.98 -2.99 4.90
C ARG A 182 -9.29 -3.58 6.14
N ARG A 183 -9.47 -4.88 6.41
CA ARG A 183 -8.87 -5.55 7.58
C ARG A 183 -7.35 -5.45 7.60
N MET A 184 -6.70 -5.63 6.45
CA MET A 184 -5.24 -5.52 6.36
C MET A 184 -4.74 -4.08 6.56
N SER A 185 -5.47 -3.09 6.03
CA SER A 185 -5.16 -1.67 6.23
C SER A 185 -5.31 -1.26 7.69
N ASP A 186 -6.45 -1.60 8.30
CA ASP A 186 -6.76 -1.29 9.71
C ASP A 186 -5.74 -1.92 10.65
N LEU A 187 -5.39 -3.20 10.41
CA LEU A 187 -4.35 -3.90 11.17
C LEU A 187 -3.01 -3.15 11.08
N GLY A 188 -2.61 -2.77 9.87
CA GLY A 188 -1.37 -2.03 9.67
C GLY A 188 -1.37 -0.70 10.41
N ILE A 189 -2.39 0.12 10.23
CA ILE A 189 -2.51 1.42 10.91
C ILE A 189 -2.43 1.24 12.42
N LYS A 190 -3.20 0.28 12.98
CA LYS A 190 -3.26 -0.02 14.42
C LYS A 190 -1.89 -0.45 14.97
N VAL A 191 -1.21 -1.40 14.31
CA VAL A 191 0.05 -1.97 14.80
C VAL A 191 1.20 -0.96 14.74
N PHE A 192 1.23 -0.10 13.72
CA PHE A 192 2.26 0.93 13.58
C PHE A 192 1.95 2.21 14.37
N THR A 193 0.78 2.33 15.00
CA THR A 193 0.49 3.43 15.94
C THR A 193 1.40 3.31 17.17
N ARG A 194 1.94 4.45 17.60
CA ARG A 194 2.84 4.56 18.77
C ARG A 194 2.07 4.53 20.08
#